data_e540b39949fb0b3e9beab74eb49616df
#
_entry.id   e540b39949fb0b3e9beab74eb49616df
#
_cell.length_a   1.000
_cell.length_b   1.000
_cell.length_c   1.000
_cell.angle_alpha   90.00
_cell.angle_beta   90.00
_cell.angle_gamma   90.00
#
_symmetry.space_group_name_H-M   'P 1'
#
loop_
_entity.id
_entity.type
_entity.pdbx_description
1 polymer ?
#
loop_
_entity_poly.entity_id
_entity_poly.type
_entity_poly.pdbx_seq_one_letter_code
_entity_poly.pdbx_strand_id
1 'polypeptide(L)'
;GITFIASMGNVAASGGYWISANADEIWASHNTITGSIGIFGILPTFDRALQELGINSDGVKTSKIDLSGDPTQPLDVGLSAIIQSEIEYGYQRFIGLVSQARGIPIQDVDTIAQGRVWAGSKALELGLVDSIGNLKMAIDRAAELADIKEYTTYYPTQMVNWREQLILS
;
A
#
# COMPACT_ATOMS: atom_id res chain seq x y z
N GLY A 1 -21.08 -8.09 15.59
CA GLY A 1 -19.83 -7.34 15.29
C GLY A 1 -20.18 -6.00 14.68
N ILE A 2 -19.18 -5.18 14.44
CA ILE A 2 -19.34 -3.92 13.68
C ILE A 2 -19.10 -4.25 12.20
N THR A 3 -20.06 -3.88 11.32
CA THR A 3 -19.86 -4.01 9.88
C THR A 3 -18.86 -2.96 9.39
N PHE A 4 -17.87 -3.40 8.63
CA PHE A 4 -16.84 -2.56 8.06
C PHE A 4 -16.84 -2.66 6.53
N ILE A 5 -17.18 -1.57 5.85
CA ILE A 5 -17.12 -1.46 4.39
C ILE A 5 -16.01 -0.48 3.99
N ALA A 6 -15.16 -0.88 3.07
CA ALA A 6 -14.17 0.00 2.46
C ALA A 6 -14.75 0.60 1.17
N SER A 7 -14.99 1.91 1.17
CA SER A 7 -15.36 2.64 -0.04
C SER A 7 -14.15 3.35 -0.63
N MET A 8 -13.64 2.84 -1.74
CA MET A 8 -12.46 3.37 -2.41
C MET A 8 -12.81 4.63 -3.20
N GLY A 9 -11.99 5.68 -3.04
CA GLY A 9 -12.05 6.88 -3.87
C GLY A 9 -11.39 6.67 -5.23
N ASN A 10 -10.75 7.73 -5.76
CA ASN A 10 -10.08 7.65 -7.07
C ASN A 10 -8.88 6.70 -7.06
N VAL A 11 -8.16 6.64 -5.94
CA VAL A 11 -6.98 5.78 -5.77
C VAL A 11 -7.05 5.11 -4.39
N ALA A 12 -6.97 3.78 -4.38
CA ALA A 12 -6.80 2.98 -3.18
C ALA A 12 -5.92 1.76 -3.51
N ALA A 13 -4.65 2.02 -3.75
CA ALA A 13 -3.66 1.05 -4.22
C ALA A 13 -2.56 0.83 -3.16
N SER A 14 -1.83 -0.28 -3.26
CA SER A 14 -0.73 -0.63 -2.36
C SER A 14 -1.17 -0.60 -0.89
N GLY A 15 -0.64 0.29 -0.05
CA GLY A 15 -1.08 0.46 1.34
C GLY A 15 -2.58 0.76 1.48
N GLY A 16 -3.19 1.48 0.52
CA GLY A 16 -4.63 1.72 0.47
C GLY A 16 -5.43 0.43 0.26
N TYR A 17 -4.93 -0.49 -0.57
CA TYR A 17 -5.53 -1.81 -0.72
C TYR A 17 -5.30 -2.68 0.52
N TRP A 18 -4.09 -2.62 1.11
CA TRP A 18 -3.75 -3.36 2.32
C TRP A 18 -4.74 -3.11 3.46
N ILE A 19 -5.02 -1.84 3.77
CA ILE A 19 -5.97 -1.50 4.84
C ILE A 19 -7.42 -1.82 4.51
N SER A 20 -7.77 -1.90 3.22
CA SER A 20 -9.12 -2.23 2.76
C SER A 20 -9.37 -3.74 2.70
N ALA A 21 -8.32 -4.55 2.56
CA ALA A 21 -8.42 -5.97 2.22
C ALA A 21 -9.29 -6.79 3.18
N ASN A 22 -9.28 -6.45 4.48
CA ASN A 22 -10.05 -7.14 5.52
C ASN A 22 -11.45 -6.54 5.78
N ALA A 23 -11.92 -5.61 4.93
CA ALA A 23 -13.30 -5.13 5.03
C ALA A 23 -14.30 -6.27 4.73
N ASP A 24 -15.49 -6.21 5.32
CA ASP A 24 -16.59 -7.13 5.01
C ASP A 24 -16.99 -7.02 3.53
N GLU A 25 -16.97 -5.80 2.99
CA GLU A 25 -17.11 -5.54 1.56
C GLU A 25 -16.19 -4.38 1.13
N ILE A 26 -15.65 -4.47 -0.08
CA ILE A 26 -14.83 -3.43 -0.73
C ILE A 26 -15.60 -2.90 -1.93
N TRP A 27 -15.85 -1.60 -1.94
CA TRP A 27 -16.55 -0.89 -3.00
C TRP A 27 -15.63 0.06 -3.74
N ALA A 28 -15.69 0.09 -5.07
CA ALA A 28 -14.87 0.96 -5.92
C ALA A 28 -15.70 1.55 -7.06
N SER A 29 -15.27 2.67 -7.65
CA SER A 29 -15.81 3.11 -8.94
C SER A 29 -15.18 2.31 -10.08
N HIS A 30 -15.77 2.32 -11.27
CA HIS A 30 -15.21 1.67 -12.46
C HIS A 30 -13.75 2.07 -12.73
N ASN A 31 -13.43 3.34 -12.52
CA ASN A 31 -12.12 3.94 -12.82
C ASN A 31 -11.21 4.08 -11.59
N THR A 32 -11.61 3.59 -10.42
CA THR A 32 -10.74 3.57 -9.24
C THR A 32 -9.44 2.86 -9.58
N ILE A 33 -8.32 3.49 -9.26
CA ILE A 33 -7.00 2.86 -9.37
C ILE A 33 -6.76 2.08 -8.08
N THR A 34 -6.64 0.75 -8.19
CA THR A 34 -6.46 -0.14 -7.03
C THR A 34 -5.46 -1.28 -7.32
N GLY A 35 -5.38 -2.27 -6.44
CA GLY A 35 -4.37 -3.31 -6.53
C GLY A 35 -3.01 -2.80 -6.07
N SER A 36 -2.02 -2.78 -6.97
CA SER A 36 -0.62 -2.48 -6.63
C SER A 36 -0.15 -3.31 -5.43
N ILE A 37 -0.55 -4.59 -5.43
CA ILE A 37 -0.18 -5.57 -4.40
C ILE A 37 1.27 -5.95 -4.64
N GLY A 38 2.17 -5.23 -3.98
CA GLY A 38 3.61 -5.37 -4.18
C GLY A 38 4.40 -4.50 -3.22
N ILE A 39 5.68 -4.82 -3.08
CA ILE A 39 6.65 -4.07 -2.30
C ILE A 39 7.85 -3.81 -3.20
N PHE A 40 8.37 -2.61 -3.18
CA PHE A 40 9.62 -2.27 -3.86
C PHE A 40 10.40 -1.22 -3.07
N GLY A 41 11.70 -1.16 -3.30
CA GLY A 41 12.58 -0.12 -2.76
C GLY A 41 13.49 0.41 -3.86
N ILE A 42 13.83 1.70 -3.80
CA ILE A 42 14.79 2.36 -4.68
C ILE A 42 15.85 3.00 -3.81
N LEU A 43 17.11 2.62 -4.02
CA LEU A 43 18.27 3.15 -3.34
C LEU A 43 19.23 3.71 -4.40
N PRO A 44 19.18 5.02 -4.70
CA PRO A 44 20.09 5.61 -5.66
C PRO A 44 21.49 5.72 -5.06
N THR A 45 22.52 5.38 -5.84
CA THR A 45 23.93 5.70 -5.53
C THR A 45 24.53 6.53 -6.64
N PHE A 46 25.44 7.41 -6.29
CA PHE A 46 26.10 8.35 -7.21
C PHE A 46 27.61 8.14 -7.27
N ASP A 47 28.12 7.08 -6.64
CA ASP A 47 29.55 6.75 -6.53
C ASP A 47 30.27 6.79 -7.88
N ARG A 48 29.69 6.18 -8.92
CA ARG A 48 30.28 6.18 -10.27
C ARG A 48 30.31 7.56 -10.90
N ALA A 49 29.24 8.33 -10.78
CA ALA A 49 29.17 9.68 -11.33
C ALA A 49 30.17 10.61 -10.63
N LEU A 50 30.36 10.45 -9.33
CA LEU A 50 31.34 11.21 -8.55
C LEU A 50 32.76 10.85 -8.96
N GLN A 51 33.07 9.57 -9.15
CA GLN A 51 34.38 9.10 -9.61
C GLN A 51 34.77 9.67 -10.97
N GLU A 52 33.81 9.77 -11.92
CA GLU A 52 34.07 10.40 -13.23
C GLU A 52 34.41 11.89 -13.11
N LEU A 53 33.93 12.55 -12.06
CA LEU A 53 34.27 13.94 -11.75
C LEU A 53 35.56 14.08 -10.89
N GLY A 54 36.24 12.97 -10.58
CA GLY A 54 37.43 12.95 -9.72
C GLY A 54 37.10 13.15 -8.23
N ILE A 55 35.85 13.02 -7.84
CA ILE A 55 35.41 13.12 -6.46
C ILE A 55 35.34 11.72 -5.86
N ASN A 56 36.09 11.50 -4.78
CA ASN A 56 36.09 10.24 -4.06
C ASN A 56 35.56 10.47 -2.64
N SER A 57 34.70 9.55 -2.17
CA SER A 57 34.25 9.52 -0.80
C SER A 57 34.94 8.40 -0.05
N ASP A 58 35.39 8.66 1.17
CA ASP A 58 36.05 7.69 2.04
C ASP A 58 35.42 7.72 3.43
N GLY A 59 35.55 6.63 4.18
CA GLY A 59 34.94 6.51 5.51
C GLY A 59 35.52 5.38 6.33
N VAL A 60 35.34 5.46 7.64
CA VAL A 60 35.74 4.42 8.59
C VAL A 60 34.52 3.60 8.99
N LYS A 61 34.59 2.29 8.77
CA LYS A 61 33.54 1.34 9.16
C LYS A 61 33.90 0.65 10.48
N THR A 62 32.95 0.59 11.39
CA THR A 62 33.07 -0.10 12.68
C THR A 62 32.40 -1.47 12.69
N SER A 63 31.67 -1.82 11.62
CA SER A 63 30.99 -3.11 11.43
C SER A 63 31.35 -3.73 10.08
N LYS A 64 31.05 -5.02 9.94
CA LYS A 64 31.27 -5.75 8.68
C LYS A 64 30.29 -5.36 7.58
N ILE A 65 29.11 -4.89 7.95
CA ILE A 65 28.05 -4.44 7.04
C ILE A 65 27.92 -2.93 7.23
N ASP A 66 27.93 -2.19 6.13
CA ASP A 66 27.68 -0.76 6.14
C ASP A 66 26.18 -0.49 6.03
N LEU A 67 25.59 -0.09 7.15
CA LEU A 67 24.18 0.26 7.23
C LEU A 67 23.90 1.76 7.02
N SER A 68 24.91 2.56 6.68
CA SER A 68 24.76 4.02 6.52
C SER A 68 23.83 4.38 5.36
N GLY A 69 23.84 3.56 4.30
CA GLY A 69 23.12 3.88 3.07
C GLY A 69 23.64 5.15 2.39
N ASP A 70 24.94 5.48 2.58
CA ASP A 70 25.58 6.66 1.99
C ASP A 70 25.53 6.59 0.46
N PRO A 71 24.80 7.50 -0.22
CA PRO A 71 24.65 7.47 -1.67
C PRO A 71 25.94 7.82 -2.42
N THR A 72 26.97 8.32 -1.75
CA THR A 72 28.29 8.64 -2.35
C THR A 72 29.20 7.41 -2.40
N GLN A 73 28.78 6.31 -1.81
CA GLN A 73 29.49 5.02 -1.78
C GLN A 73 28.72 3.96 -2.57
N PRO A 74 29.37 2.91 -3.07
CA PRO A 74 28.68 1.73 -3.57
C PRO A 74 27.80 1.12 -2.49
N LEU A 75 26.61 0.68 -2.85
CA LEU A 75 25.72 0.00 -1.90
C LEU A 75 26.38 -1.27 -1.36
N ASP A 76 26.45 -1.36 -0.03
CA ASP A 76 27.01 -2.53 0.65
C ASP A 76 26.18 -3.79 0.33
N VAL A 77 26.87 -4.89 0.00
CA VAL A 77 26.23 -6.16 -0.39
C VAL A 77 25.37 -6.73 0.76
N GLY A 78 25.84 -6.59 2.00
CA GLY A 78 25.10 -7.05 3.18
C GLY A 78 23.84 -6.22 3.41
N LEU A 79 23.92 -4.89 3.25
CA LEU A 79 22.76 -4.01 3.31
C LEU A 79 21.76 -4.33 2.20
N SER A 80 22.23 -4.53 0.97
CA SER A 80 21.40 -4.93 -0.17
C SER A 80 20.64 -6.24 0.12
N ALA A 81 21.33 -7.24 0.68
CA ALA A 81 20.71 -8.52 1.04
C ALA A 81 19.63 -8.37 2.14
N ILE A 82 19.88 -7.53 3.15
CA ILE A 82 18.89 -7.24 4.19
C ILE A 82 17.65 -6.59 3.59
N ILE A 83 17.81 -5.57 2.76
CA ILE A 83 16.71 -4.87 2.12
C ILE A 83 15.91 -5.80 1.22
N GLN A 84 16.58 -6.65 0.44
CA GLN A 84 15.92 -7.64 -0.42
C GLN A 84 15.08 -8.62 0.42
N SER A 85 15.61 -9.09 1.53
CA SER A 85 14.90 -9.99 2.45
C SER A 85 13.64 -9.33 3.04
N GLU A 86 13.71 -8.06 3.41
CA GLU A 86 12.57 -7.30 3.93
C GLU A 86 11.49 -7.07 2.85
N ILE A 87 11.90 -6.82 1.59
CA ILE A 87 10.98 -6.69 0.45
C ILE A 87 10.26 -8.02 0.21
N GLU A 88 10.99 -9.14 0.18
CA GLU A 88 10.42 -10.47 -0.02
C GLU A 88 9.47 -10.84 1.11
N TYR A 89 9.86 -10.62 2.36
CA TYR A 89 9.01 -10.86 3.53
C TYR A 89 7.74 -10.00 3.50
N GLY A 90 7.87 -8.71 3.21
CA GLY A 90 6.74 -7.80 3.09
C GLY A 90 5.78 -8.23 1.96
N TYR A 91 6.32 -8.65 0.82
CA TYR A 91 5.52 -9.15 -0.29
C TYR A 91 4.73 -10.42 0.07
N GLN A 92 5.40 -11.40 0.69
CA GLN A 92 4.73 -12.64 1.13
C GLN A 92 3.61 -12.34 2.15
N ARG A 93 3.83 -11.41 3.06
CA ARG A 93 2.78 -10.95 3.98
C ARG A 93 1.60 -10.31 3.25
N PHE A 94 1.87 -9.51 2.22
CA PHE A 94 0.82 -8.82 1.49
C PHE A 94 -0.04 -9.82 0.70
N ILE A 95 0.57 -10.68 -0.09
CA ILE A 95 -0.20 -11.69 -0.85
C ILE A 95 -0.92 -12.67 0.08
N GLY A 96 -0.33 -13.02 1.24
CA GLY A 96 -0.96 -13.83 2.26
C GLY A 96 -2.20 -13.18 2.87
N LEU A 97 -2.12 -11.89 3.21
CA LEU A 97 -3.25 -11.08 3.68
C LEU A 97 -4.40 -11.10 2.66
N VAL A 98 -4.08 -10.80 1.39
CA VAL A 98 -5.09 -10.75 0.31
C VAL A 98 -5.71 -12.13 0.09
N SER A 99 -4.89 -13.18 0.05
CA SER A 99 -5.35 -14.57 -0.08
C SER A 99 -6.36 -14.94 1.00
N GLN A 100 -6.04 -14.63 2.26
CA GLN A 100 -6.91 -14.92 3.40
C GLN A 100 -8.19 -14.07 3.36
N ALA A 101 -8.07 -12.78 3.09
CA ALA A 101 -9.18 -11.84 3.12
C ALA A 101 -10.17 -12.05 1.97
N ARG A 102 -9.65 -12.42 0.78
CA ARG A 102 -10.47 -12.56 -0.44
C ARG A 102 -10.84 -14.02 -0.76
N GLY A 103 -10.32 -14.99 0.00
CA GLY A 103 -10.54 -16.42 -0.26
C GLY A 103 -9.92 -16.90 -1.58
N ILE A 104 -8.90 -16.21 -2.10
CA ILE A 104 -8.21 -16.53 -3.35
C ILE A 104 -6.93 -17.34 -3.01
N PRO A 105 -6.64 -18.45 -3.69
CA PRO A 105 -5.38 -19.19 -3.47
C PRO A 105 -4.16 -18.27 -3.65
N ILE A 106 -3.16 -18.41 -2.80
CA ILE A 106 -2.00 -17.50 -2.77
C ILE A 106 -1.25 -17.45 -4.12
N GLN A 107 -1.20 -18.58 -4.85
CA GLN A 107 -0.60 -18.63 -6.18
C GLN A 107 -1.39 -17.80 -7.20
N ASP A 108 -2.72 -17.79 -7.08
CA ASP A 108 -3.59 -17.01 -7.97
C ASP A 108 -3.47 -15.51 -7.63
N VAL A 109 -3.38 -15.17 -6.33
CA VAL A 109 -3.07 -13.79 -5.90
C VAL A 109 -1.75 -13.34 -6.49
N ASP A 110 -0.70 -14.16 -6.46
CA ASP A 110 0.61 -13.80 -7.02
C ASP A 110 0.52 -13.47 -8.52
N THR A 111 -0.31 -14.20 -9.29
CA THR A 111 -0.49 -13.93 -10.74
C THR A 111 -1.08 -12.56 -11.04
N ILE A 112 -1.89 -12.00 -10.15
CA ILE A 112 -2.57 -10.71 -10.28
C ILE A 112 -1.92 -9.60 -9.44
N ALA A 113 -0.96 -9.96 -8.60
CA ALA A 113 -0.17 -9.07 -7.75
C ALA A 113 1.08 -8.53 -8.46
N GLN A 114 2.26 -8.68 -7.88
CA GLN A 114 3.57 -8.22 -8.41
C GLN A 114 3.58 -6.71 -8.74
N GLY A 115 2.89 -5.92 -7.92
CA GLY A 115 2.78 -4.48 -8.10
C GLY A 115 1.87 -4.02 -9.24
N ARG A 116 1.13 -4.93 -9.89
CA ARG A 116 0.19 -4.55 -10.96
C ARG A 116 -0.94 -3.71 -10.42
N VAL A 117 -1.31 -2.71 -11.21
CA VAL A 117 -2.38 -1.76 -10.93
C VAL A 117 -3.59 -2.13 -11.77
N TRP A 118 -4.77 -2.06 -11.16
CA TRP A 118 -6.03 -2.44 -11.81
C TRP A 118 -7.05 -1.30 -11.72
N ALA A 119 -7.85 -1.12 -12.77
CA ALA A 119 -9.06 -0.32 -12.68
C ALA A 119 -10.10 -1.07 -11.83
N GLY A 120 -10.99 -0.35 -11.14
CA GLY A 120 -11.99 -0.95 -10.26
C GLY A 120 -12.86 -1.99 -10.97
N SER A 121 -13.25 -1.76 -12.23
CA SER A 121 -13.98 -2.75 -13.03
C SER A 121 -13.19 -4.06 -13.18
N LYS A 122 -11.87 -3.98 -13.44
CA LYS A 122 -11.02 -5.17 -13.55
C LYS A 122 -10.77 -5.82 -12.19
N ALA A 123 -10.63 -5.02 -11.15
CA ALA A 123 -10.47 -5.51 -9.78
C ALA A 123 -11.70 -6.32 -9.31
N LEU A 124 -12.91 -5.94 -9.74
CA LEU A 124 -14.14 -6.72 -9.51
C LEU A 124 -14.05 -8.10 -10.19
N GLU A 125 -13.67 -8.17 -11.46
CA GLU A 125 -13.50 -9.43 -12.19
C GLU A 125 -12.45 -10.35 -11.54
N LEU A 126 -11.42 -9.76 -10.93
CA LEU A 126 -10.34 -10.47 -10.25
C LEU A 126 -10.67 -10.85 -8.80
N GLY A 127 -11.85 -10.49 -8.29
CA GLY A 127 -12.25 -10.73 -6.90
C GLY A 127 -11.54 -9.86 -5.86
N LEU A 128 -10.86 -8.81 -6.31
CA LEU A 128 -10.16 -7.87 -5.42
C LEU A 128 -11.09 -6.83 -4.79
N VAL A 129 -12.24 -6.56 -5.41
CA VAL A 129 -13.32 -5.73 -4.84
C VAL A 129 -14.65 -6.49 -4.99
N ASP A 130 -15.64 -6.12 -4.19
CA ASP A 130 -16.92 -6.82 -4.12
C ASP A 130 -17.99 -6.15 -4.98
N SER A 131 -17.94 -4.84 -5.11
CA SER A 131 -18.98 -4.09 -5.81
C SER A 131 -18.46 -2.82 -6.46
N ILE A 132 -19.13 -2.43 -7.55
CA ILE A 132 -18.92 -1.13 -8.17
C ILE A 132 -20.00 -0.17 -7.69
N GLY A 133 -19.57 0.97 -7.15
CA GLY A 133 -20.49 1.98 -6.63
C GLY A 133 -19.75 3.20 -6.08
N ASN A 134 -20.53 4.09 -5.49
CA ASN A 134 -20.04 5.31 -4.84
C ASN A 134 -20.20 5.22 -3.31
N LEU A 135 -19.70 6.23 -2.60
CA LEU A 135 -19.74 6.27 -1.14
C LEU A 135 -21.18 6.13 -0.58
N LYS A 136 -22.17 6.77 -1.24
CA LYS A 136 -23.55 6.66 -0.76
C LYS A 136 -24.05 5.22 -0.83
N MET A 137 -23.79 4.53 -1.93
CA MET A 137 -24.17 3.12 -2.09
C MET A 137 -23.49 2.22 -1.06
N ALA A 138 -22.21 2.47 -0.77
CA ALA A 138 -21.47 1.76 0.27
C ALA A 138 -22.06 2.00 1.67
N ILE A 139 -22.50 3.24 1.97
CA ILE A 139 -23.18 3.58 3.24
C ILE A 139 -24.53 2.86 3.33
N ASP A 140 -25.35 2.91 2.27
CA ASP A 140 -26.64 2.22 2.24
C ASP A 140 -26.43 0.71 2.48
N ARG A 141 -25.41 0.13 1.84
CA ARG A 141 -25.06 -1.28 2.01
C ARG A 141 -24.58 -1.62 3.43
N ALA A 142 -23.82 -0.74 4.06
CA ALA A 142 -23.41 -0.91 5.46
C ALA A 142 -24.64 -0.94 6.40
N ALA A 143 -25.62 -0.07 6.16
CA ALA A 143 -26.86 -0.05 6.92
C ALA A 143 -27.68 -1.35 6.70
N GLU A 144 -27.77 -1.85 5.47
CA GLU A 144 -28.40 -3.15 5.17
C GLU A 144 -27.75 -4.31 5.92
N LEU A 145 -26.41 -4.42 5.84
CA LEU A 145 -25.67 -5.49 6.50
C LEU A 145 -25.77 -5.44 8.04
N ALA A 146 -25.98 -4.24 8.57
CA ALA A 146 -26.18 -4.02 10.01
C ALA A 146 -27.66 -4.13 10.44
N ASP A 147 -28.60 -4.39 9.51
CA ASP A 147 -30.07 -4.38 9.73
C ASP A 147 -30.57 -3.05 10.31
N ILE A 148 -30.01 -1.92 9.86
CA ILE A 148 -30.37 -0.57 10.28
C ILE A 148 -31.27 0.05 9.21
N LYS A 149 -32.53 0.36 9.58
CA LYS A 149 -33.52 0.96 8.65
C LYS A 149 -33.43 2.47 8.54
N GLU A 150 -33.09 3.14 9.63
CA GLU A 150 -32.93 4.59 9.70
C GLU A 150 -31.57 4.90 10.31
N TYR A 151 -30.76 5.72 9.64
CA TYR A 151 -29.44 6.09 10.09
C TYR A 151 -29.10 7.54 9.79
N THR A 152 -28.17 8.08 10.54
CA THR A 152 -27.48 9.33 10.25
C THR A 152 -25.99 9.07 10.09
N THR A 153 -25.38 9.76 9.11
CA THR A 153 -23.95 9.64 8.88
C THR A 153 -23.19 10.64 9.75
N TYR A 154 -22.14 10.17 10.40
CA TYR A 154 -21.21 11.02 11.12
C TYR A 154 -19.83 10.96 10.42
N TYR A 155 -19.31 12.12 10.06
CA TYR A 155 -17.99 12.26 9.50
C TYR A 155 -17.05 12.75 10.60
N PRO A 156 -16.15 11.90 11.14
CA PRO A 156 -15.18 12.35 12.13
C PRO A 156 -14.26 13.38 11.47
N THR A 157 -14.40 14.63 11.86
CA THR A 157 -13.48 15.68 11.46
C THR A 157 -12.20 15.52 12.29
N GLN A 158 -11.06 15.34 11.65
CA GLN A 158 -9.79 15.54 12.34
C GLN A 158 -9.78 16.97 12.88
N MET A 159 -9.79 17.13 14.19
CA MET A 159 -9.49 18.40 14.81
C MET A 159 -8.01 18.70 14.52
N VAL A 160 -7.75 19.40 13.40
CA VAL A 160 -6.41 19.91 13.11
C VAL A 160 -6.08 20.88 14.24
N ASN A 161 -5.06 20.55 15.01
CA ASN A 161 -4.60 21.39 16.10
C ASN A 161 -4.21 22.75 15.49
N TRP A 162 -4.58 23.85 16.15
CA TRP A 162 -4.26 25.21 15.66
C TRP A 162 -2.77 25.41 15.31
N ARG A 163 -1.87 24.63 15.95
CA ARG A 163 -0.43 24.61 15.63
C ARG A 163 -0.12 23.99 14.26
N GLU A 164 -0.88 22.99 13.82
CA GLU A 164 -0.75 22.40 12.50
C GLU A 164 -1.32 23.29 11.41
N GLN A 165 -2.37 24.07 11.72
CA GLN A 165 -2.89 25.10 10.80
C GLN A 165 -1.87 26.21 10.53
N LEU A 166 -1.07 26.60 11.53
CA LEU A 166 -0.01 27.61 11.37
C LEU A 166 1.19 27.12 10.54
N ILE A 167 1.40 25.81 10.41
CA ILE A 167 2.48 25.22 9.62
C ILE A 167 2.06 25.04 8.14
N LEU A 168 0.75 24.96 7.88
CA LEU A 168 0.18 24.74 6.55
C LEU A 168 -0.30 26.04 5.86
N SER A 169 -0.23 27.18 6.54
CA SER A 169 -0.50 28.52 5.98
C SER A 169 0.80 29.22 5.57
#